data_b7dbdfaf48dc43a9ba4352db6c47f0ae
#
_entry.id   b7dbdfaf48dc43a9ba4352db6c47f0ae
#
_cell.length_a   1.000
_cell.length_b   1.000
_cell.length_c   1.000
_cell.angle_alpha   90.00
_cell.angle_beta   90.00
_cell.angle_gamma   90.00
#
_symmetry.space_group_name_H-M   'P 1'
#
loop_
_entity.id
_entity.type
_entity.pdbx_description
1 polymer ?
#
loop_
_entity_poly.entity_id
_entity_poly.type
_entity_poly.pdbx_seq_one_letter_code
_entity_poly.pdbx_strand_id
1 'polypeptide(L)'
;MLKDQDRIFTNIYGMHDRSLKGAIARGHWDGTAGIIKKGRDWIVNEMKASGLRGRGGAGFPTGLKWSFMPKESDGRPAYLVINADESEPGTCKDREIMRHDPHTLIEGALIASFAMNAHACYIYIRGEYIREREALQAAIDECYDAGLLGKNAAKSGWDFDLFLHHGAGAYICGEETALLESLEGKKGMPRMKPPFPAGSGLYGCPTTVNNVESIAVAPAILRRGAAWFAGFGRQNNAGTKLFAISGHVNNPCVVEESMSITFEELIEKHCGGIRGGWDNLLGVIPGGSSVPVVRGEKMRDAIMDFDYLRGELGSGLGTAAVIVMDKSVDIVKAIWRLSKFYKHESCGQCTPCREGTGWMMRVMERLVTGEASLEEIDMLWDVTKQVEGHTICALGDAAAWPIQGLIRNFRGEIEDRIKSRTGAIAAE
;
A
#
# COMPACT_ATOMS: atom_id res chain seq x y z
N MET A 1 8.77 -19.86 -5.83
CA MET A 1 8.65 -19.70 -4.37
C MET A 1 9.94 -19.14 -3.80
N LEU A 2 9.85 -18.10 -2.99
CA LEU A 2 10.98 -17.46 -2.34
C LEU A 2 11.59 -18.42 -1.30
N LYS A 3 12.93 -18.57 -1.31
CA LYS A 3 13.62 -19.38 -0.30
C LYS A 3 13.77 -18.59 0.99
N ASP A 4 13.79 -19.27 2.14
CA ASP A 4 13.88 -18.60 3.45
C ASP A 4 15.13 -17.71 3.58
N GLN A 5 16.27 -18.13 3.03
CA GLN A 5 17.50 -17.32 3.02
C GLN A 5 17.38 -16.02 2.21
N ASP A 6 16.41 -15.94 1.29
CA ASP A 6 16.19 -14.79 0.43
C ASP A 6 15.13 -13.84 1.00
N ARG A 7 14.43 -14.22 2.05
CA ARG A 7 13.46 -13.35 2.73
C ARG A 7 14.16 -12.15 3.37
N ILE A 8 13.48 -11.02 3.28
CA ILE A 8 13.91 -9.76 3.92
C ILE A 8 13.36 -9.67 5.34
N PHE A 9 12.07 -10.01 5.49
CA PHE A 9 11.37 -9.93 6.76
C PHE A 9 11.50 -11.24 7.54
N THR A 10 12.50 -11.29 8.42
CA THR A 10 12.88 -12.53 9.15
C THR A 10 12.03 -12.80 10.39
N ASN A 11 11.15 -11.86 10.77
CA ASN A 11 10.28 -12.00 11.94
C ASN A 11 8.82 -11.60 11.72
N ILE A 12 8.36 -11.59 10.48
CA ILE A 12 6.99 -11.12 10.13
C ILE A 12 5.87 -11.81 10.90
N TYR A 13 6.11 -13.03 11.35
CA TYR A 13 5.14 -13.82 12.14
C TYR A 13 5.32 -13.67 13.66
N GLY A 14 6.26 -12.86 14.15
CA GLY A 14 6.51 -12.66 15.57
C GLY A 14 7.06 -13.89 16.31
N MET A 15 7.71 -14.80 15.60
CA MET A 15 8.24 -16.04 16.18
C MET A 15 9.60 -15.86 16.86
N HIS A 16 10.24 -14.72 16.65
CA HIS A 16 11.55 -14.39 17.21
C HIS A 16 11.47 -13.13 18.08
N ASP A 17 12.51 -12.90 18.86
CA ASP A 17 12.67 -11.69 19.66
C ASP A 17 12.69 -10.43 18.77
N ARG A 18 11.74 -9.52 18.98
CA ARG A 18 11.59 -8.27 18.23
C ARG A 18 12.48 -7.12 18.74
N SER A 19 13.10 -7.28 19.91
CA SER A 19 14.00 -6.27 20.49
C SER A 19 15.21 -6.01 19.62
N LEU A 20 15.95 -4.94 19.92
CA LEU A 20 17.21 -4.62 19.24
C LEU A 20 18.20 -5.80 19.29
N LYS A 21 18.29 -6.51 20.43
CA LYS A 21 19.13 -7.70 20.56
C LYS A 21 18.74 -8.79 19.57
N GLY A 22 17.46 -9.09 19.46
CA GLY A 22 16.95 -10.07 18.50
C GLY A 22 17.13 -9.63 17.06
N ALA A 23 16.94 -8.35 16.77
CA ALA A 23 17.15 -7.77 15.45
C ALA A 23 18.63 -7.87 15.01
N ILE A 24 19.57 -7.52 15.87
CA ILE A 24 21.02 -7.66 15.60
C ILE A 24 21.38 -9.15 15.36
N ALA A 25 20.84 -10.07 16.14
CA ALA A 25 21.08 -11.50 15.95
C ALA A 25 20.57 -12.02 14.58
N ARG A 26 19.60 -11.34 13.97
CA ARG A 26 19.10 -11.63 12.61
C ARG A 26 19.81 -10.83 11.50
N GLY A 27 20.84 -10.03 11.84
CA GLY A 27 21.64 -9.29 10.88
C GLY A 27 21.17 -7.85 10.58
N HIS A 28 20.19 -7.33 11.31
CA HIS A 28 19.86 -5.90 11.22
C HIS A 28 21.00 -5.06 11.80
N TRP A 29 21.17 -3.85 11.30
CA TRP A 29 22.24 -2.92 11.67
C TRP A 29 23.67 -3.36 11.30
N ASP A 30 23.84 -4.57 10.76
CA ASP A 30 25.15 -5.01 10.29
C ASP A 30 25.62 -4.21 9.07
N GLY A 31 26.80 -3.63 9.18
CA GLY A 31 27.41 -2.86 8.11
C GLY A 31 26.74 -1.52 7.78
N THR A 32 25.76 -1.04 8.55
CA THR A 32 24.99 0.20 8.27
C THR A 32 25.89 1.43 8.10
N ALA A 33 26.87 1.62 9.00
CA ALA A 33 27.85 2.70 8.86
C ALA A 33 28.69 2.57 7.57
N GLY A 34 29.00 1.35 7.16
CA GLY A 34 29.69 1.07 5.90
C GLY A 34 28.87 1.43 4.67
N ILE A 35 27.56 1.17 4.68
CA ILE A 35 26.62 1.58 3.62
C ILE A 35 26.61 3.11 3.51
N ILE A 36 26.46 3.82 4.63
CA ILE A 36 26.43 5.30 4.65
C ILE A 36 27.75 5.89 4.14
N LYS A 37 28.91 5.29 4.50
CA LYS A 37 30.23 5.73 4.01
C LYS A 37 30.41 5.61 2.49
N LYS A 38 29.63 4.79 1.78
CA LYS A 38 29.67 4.71 0.33
C LYS A 38 29.09 5.98 -0.34
N GLY A 39 28.35 6.79 0.41
CA GLY A 39 27.84 8.08 -0.01
C GLY A 39 26.44 8.04 -0.63
N ARG A 40 25.82 9.21 -0.70
CA ARG A 40 24.43 9.41 -1.13
C ARG A 40 24.17 8.95 -2.55
N ASP A 41 25.02 9.36 -3.49
CA ASP A 41 24.83 9.01 -4.90
C ASP A 41 24.93 7.49 -5.11
N TRP A 42 25.82 6.79 -4.39
CA TRP A 42 25.90 5.33 -4.46
C TRP A 42 24.60 4.68 -3.97
N ILE A 43 24.06 5.10 -2.82
CA ILE A 43 22.82 4.55 -2.27
C ILE A 43 21.65 4.77 -3.23
N VAL A 44 21.48 5.99 -3.75
CA VAL A 44 20.40 6.30 -4.70
C VAL A 44 20.53 5.50 -5.99
N ASN A 45 21.75 5.34 -6.53
CA ASN A 45 21.99 4.58 -7.76
C ASN A 45 21.75 3.08 -7.54
N GLU A 46 22.15 2.52 -6.40
CA GLU A 46 21.89 1.13 -6.04
C GLU A 46 20.38 0.88 -5.90
N MET A 47 19.65 1.79 -5.25
CA MET A 47 18.19 1.72 -5.16
C MET A 47 17.50 1.83 -6.53
N LYS A 48 18.03 2.64 -7.46
CA LYS A 48 17.52 2.69 -8.85
C LYS A 48 17.79 1.37 -9.56
N ALA A 49 19.02 0.85 -9.46
CA ALA A 49 19.43 -0.38 -10.12
C ALA A 49 18.67 -1.61 -9.61
N SER A 50 18.20 -1.60 -8.35
CA SER A 50 17.39 -2.67 -7.77
C SER A 50 16.02 -2.84 -8.44
N GLY A 51 15.53 -1.82 -9.14
CA GLY A 51 14.20 -1.84 -9.74
C GLY A 51 13.05 -1.81 -8.72
N LEU A 52 13.32 -1.47 -7.45
CA LEU A 52 12.27 -1.40 -6.43
C LEU A 52 11.20 -0.38 -6.81
N ARG A 53 10.00 -0.85 -7.05
CA ARG A 53 8.79 -0.02 -7.17
C ARG A 53 8.17 0.16 -5.78
N GLY A 54 7.60 1.34 -5.51
CA GLY A 54 6.97 1.68 -4.24
C GLY A 54 5.89 0.66 -3.83
N ARG A 55 5.89 0.29 -2.56
CA ARG A 55 5.03 -0.76 -1.99
C ARG A 55 3.72 -0.23 -1.38
N GLY A 56 3.50 1.09 -1.47
CA GLY A 56 2.29 1.75 -0.94
C GLY A 56 1.06 1.72 -1.85
N GLY A 57 1.14 1.11 -3.05
CA GLY A 57 0.01 0.95 -3.98
C GLY A 57 0.29 1.50 -5.39
N ALA A 58 0.84 2.70 -5.52
CA ALA A 58 1.06 3.35 -6.82
C ALA A 58 2.21 2.74 -7.65
N GLY A 59 3.14 2.03 -7.03
CA GLY A 59 4.24 1.35 -7.73
C GLY A 59 5.25 2.29 -8.40
N PHE A 60 5.39 3.54 -7.94
CA PHE A 60 6.38 4.47 -8.48
C PHE A 60 7.81 4.03 -8.10
N PRO A 61 8.83 4.11 -8.99
CA PRO A 61 10.19 3.65 -8.70
C PRO A 61 10.81 4.40 -7.51
N THR A 62 11.18 3.66 -6.45
CA THR A 62 11.62 4.24 -5.17
C THR A 62 12.94 5.01 -5.30
N GLY A 63 13.96 4.44 -5.95
CA GLY A 63 15.24 5.10 -6.15
C GLY A 63 15.14 6.36 -7.02
N LEU A 64 14.21 6.37 -7.99
CA LEU A 64 13.93 7.57 -8.79
C LEU A 64 13.27 8.66 -7.91
N LYS A 65 12.31 8.28 -7.05
CA LYS A 65 11.67 9.23 -6.11
C LYS A 65 12.71 9.88 -5.19
N TRP A 66 13.67 9.13 -4.66
CA TRP A 66 14.74 9.67 -3.82
C TRP A 66 15.63 10.66 -4.58
N SER A 67 15.87 10.43 -5.86
CA SER A 67 16.70 11.32 -6.67
C SER A 67 16.08 12.68 -7.02
N PHE A 68 14.80 12.88 -6.73
CA PHE A 68 14.14 14.18 -6.89
C PHE A 68 14.45 15.17 -5.76
N MET A 69 14.99 14.67 -4.63
CA MET A 69 15.41 15.56 -3.54
C MET A 69 16.59 16.42 -3.97
N PRO A 70 16.61 17.71 -3.54
CA PRO A 70 17.72 18.61 -3.86
C PRO A 70 19.06 18.03 -3.40
N LYS A 71 20.06 18.05 -4.27
CA LYS A 71 21.42 17.60 -3.93
C LYS A 71 22.12 18.58 -3.01
N GLU A 72 21.89 19.86 -3.22
CA GLU A 72 22.42 20.95 -2.41
C GLU A 72 21.31 21.57 -1.57
N SER A 73 21.63 21.92 -0.34
CA SER A 73 20.69 22.60 0.53
C SER A 73 20.56 24.06 0.14
N ASP A 74 19.34 24.56 0.06
CA ASP A 74 19.03 25.98 -0.09
C ASP A 74 18.87 26.69 1.26
N GLY A 75 19.31 26.06 2.35
CA GLY A 75 19.21 26.54 3.72
C GLY A 75 17.97 26.02 4.45
N ARG A 76 17.00 25.42 3.76
CA ARG A 76 15.86 24.76 4.38
C ARG A 76 16.24 23.32 4.79
N PRO A 77 15.69 22.81 5.92
CA PRO A 77 15.83 21.40 6.25
C PRO A 77 15.12 20.52 5.18
N ALA A 78 15.61 19.30 4.99
CA ALA A 78 14.93 18.28 4.19
C ALA A 78 14.34 17.21 5.12
N TYR A 79 13.22 16.62 4.74
CA TYR A 79 12.53 15.63 5.54
C TYR A 79 12.26 14.34 4.76
N LEU A 80 12.41 13.20 5.45
CA LEU A 80 11.75 11.96 5.08
C LEU A 80 10.47 11.84 5.90
N VAL A 81 9.38 11.48 5.24
CA VAL A 81 8.14 11.10 5.92
C VAL A 81 7.80 9.66 5.52
N ILE A 82 7.63 8.80 6.51
CA ILE A 82 7.22 7.41 6.29
C ILE A 82 5.72 7.31 6.49
N ASN A 83 5.05 6.92 5.42
CA ASN A 83 3.61 6.69 5.42
C ASN A 83 3.32 5.31 6.03
N ALA A 84 2.89 5.31 7.27
CA ALA A 84 2.41 4.17 8.04
C ALA A 84 0.89 4.27 8.30
N ASP A 85 0.17 5.09 7.50
CA ASP A 85 -1.29 5.16 7.51
C ASP A 85 -1.86 4.05 6.61
N GLU A 86 -1.76 2.81 7.08
CA GLU A 86 -2.24 1.61 6.38
C GLU A 86 -3.74 1.45 6.58
N SER A 87 -4.52 2.19 5.81
CA SER A 87 -5.98 2.25 5.93
C SER A 87 -6.73 1.61 4.75
N GLU A 88 -6.02 1.13 3.72
CA GLU A 88 -6.62 0.45 2.56
C GLU A 88 -7.29 -0.86 2.99
N PRO A 89 -8.62 -1.02 2.83
CA PRO A 89 -9.30 -2.25 3.19
C PRO A 89 -8.69 -3.50 2.54
N GLY A 90 -8.43 -4.51 3.36
CA GLY A 90 -7.73 -5.74 2.98
C GLY A 90 -6.21 -5.71 3.23
N THR A 91 -5.62 -4.55 3.48
CA THR A 91 -4.16 -4.38 3.67
C THR A 91 -3.79 -4.45 5.16
N CYS A 92 -2.77 -5.27 5.47
CA CYS A 92 -2.26 -5.41 6.84
C CYS A 92 -0.76 -5.80 6.89
N LYS A 93 -0.01 -5.51 5.84
CA LYS A 93 1.40 -5.90 5.69
C LYS A 93 2.37 -5.00 6.48
N ASP A 94 2.13 -3.69 6.46
CA ASP A 94 2.96 -2.70 7.17
C ASP A 94 2.79 -2.83 8.68
N ARG A 95 1.58 -3.19 9.12
CA ARG A 95 1.27 -3.53 10.50
C ARG A 95 2.18 -4.64 11.03
N GLU A 96 2.38 -5.70 10.27
CA GLU A 96 3.21 -6.83 10.69
C GLU A 96 4.70 -6.45 10.78
N ILE A 97 5.19 -5.60 9.87
CA ILE A 97 6.55 -5.04 9.96
C ILE A 97 6.71 -4.25 11.27
N MET A 98 5.83 -3.28 11.51
CA MET A 98 5.91 -2.40 12.67
C MET A 98 5.78 -3.15 14.00
N ARG A 99 4.98 -4.23 14.02
CA ARG A 99 4.72 -5.02 15.22
C ARG A 99 5.83 -6.00 15.55
N HIS A 100 6.41 -6.64 14.53
CA HIS A 100 7.26 -7.81 14.71
C HIS A 100 8.70 -7.63 14.25
N ASP A 101 8.96 -6.72 13.30
CA ASP A 101 10.30 -6.46 12.75
C ASP A 101 10.61 -4.97 12.60
N PRO A 102 10.35 -4.13 13.64
CA PRO A 102 10.43 -2.67 13.53
C PRO A 102 11.84 -2.16 13.22
N HIS A 103 12.90 -2.87 13.61
CA HIS A 103 14.28 -2.42 13.42
C HIS A 103 14.69 -2.35 11.95
N THR A 104 14.11 -3.17 11.06
CA THR A 104 14.39 -3.07 9.62
C THR A 104 13.85 -1.74 9.05
N LEU A 105 12.70 -1.28 9.56
CA LEU A 105 12.13 0.02 9.18
C LEU A 105 12.97 1.18 9.71
N ILE A 106 13.39 1.14 10.98
CA ILE A 106 14.18 2.21 11.62
C ILE A 106 15.54 2.34 10.95
N GLU A 107 16.21 1.24 10.67
CA GLU A 107 17.46 1.21 9.93
C GLU A 107 17.30 1.75 8.51
N GLY A 108 16.22 1.34 7.83
CA GLY A 108 15.86 1.85 6.51
C GLY A 108 15.62 3.37 6.52
N ALA A 109 14.99 3.88 7.57
CA ALA A 109 14.75 5.32 7.76
C ALA A 109 16.07 6.11 7.86
N LEU A 110 17.05 5.64 8.64
CA LEU A 110 18.37 6.26 8.74
C LEU A 110 19.06 6.30 7.37
N ILE A 111 19.13 5.17 6.67
CA ILE A 111 19.83 5.08 5.38
C ILE A 111 19.16 5.94 4.31
N ALA A 112 17.83 5.88 4.21
CA ALA A 112 17.06 6.67 3.25
C ALA A 112 17.17 8.16 3.53
N SER A 113 17.10 8.57 4.81
CA SER A 113 17.26 9.96 5.21
C SER A 113 18.64 10.51 4.86
N PHE A 114 19.71 9.74 5.14
CA PHE A 114 21.05 10.10 4.70
C PHE A 114 21.14 10.27 3.18
N ALA A 115 20.60 9.33 2.42
CA ALA A 115 20.62 9.39 0.95
C ALA A 115 19.95 10.65 0.40
N MET A 116 18.92 11.16 1.08
CA MET A 116 18.13 12.32 0.70
C MET A 116 18.50 13.63 1.43
N ASN A 117 19.61 13.64 2.14
CA ASN A 117 20.07 14.81 2.92
C ASN A 117 19.09 15.26 4.02
N ALA A 118 18.32 14.34 4.59
CA ALA A 118 17.37 14.60 5.63
C ALA A 118 17.93 14.22 7.01
N HIS A 119 17.94 15.16 7.96
CA HIS A 119 18.38 14.91 9.33
C HIS A 119 17.23 14.51 10.26
N ALA A 120 15.99 14.59 9.77
CA ALA A 120 14.80 14.20 10.52
C ALA A 120 13.85 13.39 9.66
N CYS A 121 13.27 12.36 10.28
CA CYS A 121 12.23 11.54 9.71
C CYS A 121 11.01 11.51 10.62
N TYR A 122 9.83 11.62 10.03
CA TYR A 122 8.56 11.40 10.72
C TYR A 122 7.91 10.13 10.21
N ILE A 123 7.58 9.20 11.11
CA ILE A 123 6.71 8.07 10.80
C ILE A 123 5.29 8.47 11.18
N TYR A 124 4.42 8.64 10.18
CA TYR A 124 3.00 8.93 10.40
C TYR A 124 2.24 7.61 10.47
N ILE A 125 1.86 7.21 11.70
CA ILE A 125 1.19 5.94 11.94
C ILE A 125 -0.33 6.13 12.05
N ARG A 126 -1.09 5.22 11.46
CA ARG A 126 -2.55 5.16 11.54
C ARG A 126 -3.06 5.22 12.98
N GLY A 127 -4.10 6.02 13.23
CA GLY A 127 -4.64 6.25 14.56
C GLY A 127 -5.10 5.01 15.31
N GLU A 128 -5.60 4.00 14.59
CA GLU A 128 -6.08 2.73 15.15
C GLU A 128 -4.95 1.75 15.51
N TYR A 129 -3.71 2.01 15.09
CA TYR A 129 -2.57 1.11 15.30
C TYR A 129 -1.88 1.36 16.66
N ILE A 130 -2.61 1.17 17.77
CA ILE A 130 -2.10 1.42 19.13
C ILE A 130 -0.95 0.48 19.48
N ARG A 131 -1.13 -0.84 19.26
CA ARG A 131 -0.12 -1.85 19.59
C ARG A 131 1.14 -1.72 18.73
N GLU A 132 0.96 -1.40 17.46
CA GLU A 132 2.04 -1.17 16.50
C GLU A 132 2.83 0.09 16.87
N ARG A 133 2.13 1.15 17.28
CA ARG A 133 2.73 2.38 17.79
C ARG A 133 3.59 2.12 19.03
N GLU A 134 3.07 1.38 20.00
CA GLU A 134 3.81 1.02 21.22
C GLU A 134 5.05 0.18 20.91
N ALA A 135 4.92 -0.80 20.01
CA ALA A 135 6.04 -1.64 19.58
C ALA A 135 7.11 -0.84 18.83
N LEU A 136 6.69 0.04 17.95
CA LEU A 136 7.61 0.87 17.17
C LEU A 136 8.29 1.93 18.03
N GLN A 137 7.55 2.57 18.97
CA GLN A 137 8.13 3.53 19.91
C GLN A 137 9.21 2.87 20.79
N ALA A 138 8.91 1.70 21.35
CA ALA A 138 9.88 0.95 22.14
C ALA A 138 11.16 0.64 21.34
N ALA A 139 11.03 0.25 20.07
CA ALA A 139 12.18 -0.01 19.21
C ALA A 139 12.97 1.27 18.87
N ILE A 140 12.29 2.41 18.72
CA ILE A 140 12.93 3.72 18.53
C ILE A 140 13.76 4.09 19.79
N ASP A 141 13.16 3.92 20.96
CA ASP A 141 13.83 4.22 22.25
C ASP A 141 15.08 3.34 22.44
N GLU A 142 14.99 2.02 22.16
CA GLU A 142 16.13 1.10 22.13
C GLU A 142 17.25 1.57 21.18
N CYS A 143 16.89 2.13 20.02
CA CYS A 143 17.86 2.64 19.05
C CYS A 143 18.55 3.92 19.54
N TYR A 144 17.84 4.82 20.22
CA TYR A 144 18.46 5.99 20.84
C TYR A 144 19.43 5.57 21.97
N ASP A 145 19.01 4.69 22.86
CA ASP A 145 19.83 4.17 23.96
C ASP A 145 21.11 3.48 23.47
N ALA A 146 21.04 2.81 22.32
CA ALA A 146 22.17 2.14 21.70
C ALA A 146 23.04 3.06 20.81
N GLY A 147 22.70 4.35 20.67
CA GLY A 147 23.41 5.29 19.79
C GLY A 147 23.25 4.98 18.29
N LEU A 148 22.18 4.30 17.92
CA LEU A 148 21.84 4.02 16.53
C LEU A 148 21.04 5.19 15.90
N LEU A 149 20.46 6.06 16.72
CA LEU A 149 19.81 7.32 16.38
C LEU A 149 20.45 8.48 17.13
N GLY A 150 20.07 9.71 16.82
CA GLY A 150 20.60 10.92 17.41
C GLY A 150 21.93 11.36 16.79
N LYS A 151 22.84 11.88 17.61
CA LYS A 151 24.16 12.34 17.17
C LYS A 151 25.02 11.19 16.73
N ASN A 152 25.68 11.33 15.57
CA ASN A 152 26.56 10.33 14.99
C ASN A 152 25.87 8.93 14.92
N ALA A 153 24.62 8.94 14.43
CA ALA A 153 23.76 7.76 14.38
C ALA A 153 24.47 6.54 13.80
N ALA A 154 24.39 5.41 14.49
CA ALA A 154 25.08 4.16 14.11
C ALA A 154 26.59 4.32 13.81
N LYS A 155 27.27 5.31 14.41
CA LYS A 155 28.68 5.66 14.16
C LYS A 155 28.99 6.00 12.70
N SER A 156 28.02 6.55 12.00
CA SER A 156 28.09 6.88 10.57
C SER A 156 28.70 8.25 10.27
N GLY A 157 28.83 9.13 11.28
CA GLY A 157 29.14 10.55 11.12
C GLY A 157 27.95 11.42 10.74
N TRP A 158 26.75 10.85 10.72
CA TRP A 158 25.49 11.53 10.37
C TRP A 158 24.62 11.69 11.61
N ASP A 159 24.11 12.91 11.85
CA ASP A 159 23.13 13.17 12.89
C ASP A 159 21.73 12.93 12.33
N PHE A 160 20.93 12.13 13.02
CA PHE A 160 19.61 11.75 12.54
C PHE A 160 18.61 11.53 13.67
N ASP A 161 17.48 12.20 13.58
CA ASP A 161 16.37 12.06 14.52
C ASP A 161 15.14 11.43 13.86
N LEU A 162 14.49 10.53 14.58
CA LEU A 162 13.30 9.79 14.14
C LEU A 162 12.14 10.05 15.11
N PHE A 163 11.03 10.55 14.56
CA PHE A 163 9.84 10.90 15.33
C PHE A 163 8.65 10.03 14.88
N LEU A 164 7.89 9.54 15.86
CA LEU A 164 6.65 8.83 15.62
C LEU A 164 5.47 9.77 15.81
N HIS A 165 4.70 10.03 14.75
CA HIS A 165 3.50 10.87 14.78
C HIS A 165 2.25 10.00 14.68
N HIS A 166 1.31 10.21 15.59
CA HIS A 166 0.06 9.45 15.68
C HIS A 166 -1.06 10.16 14.92
N GLY A 167 -1.57 9.50 13.87
CA GLY A 167 -2.72 9.98 13.11
C GLY A 167 -4.04 9.84 13.86
N ALA A 168 -5.12 10.30 13.25
CA ALA A 168 -6.45 10.33 13.86
C ALA A 168 -7.50 9.44 13.15
N GLY A 169 -7.06 8.48 12.33
CA GLY A 169 -7.94 7.46 11.74
C GLY A 169 -8.66 7.87 10.46
N ALA A 170 -8.12 8.78 9.67
CA ALA A 170 -8.68 9.16 8.37
C ALA A 170 -7.94 8.49 7.21
N TYR A 171 -8.63 7.69 6.40
CA TYR A 171 -8.08 7.02 5.20
C TYR A 171 -7.36 7.98 4.27
N ILE A 172 -7.93 9.20 4.07
CA ILE A 172 -7.33 10.19 3.17
C ILE A 172 -5.93 10.63 3.61
N CYS A 173 -5.57 10.50 4.89
CA CYS A 173 -4.22 10.80 5.37
C CYS A 173 -3.16 9.80 4.90
N GLY A 174 -3.54 8.71 4.22
CA GLY A 174 -2.66 7.86 3.42
C GLY A 174 -2.23 8.48 2.08
N GLU A 175 -2.92 9.52 1.59
CA GLU A 175 -2.45 10.32 0.45
C GLU A 175 -1.30 11.21 0.90
N GLU A 176 -0.19 11.25 0.12
CA GLU A 176 1.06 11.87 0.57
C GLU A 176 0.93 13.33 1.01
N THR A 177 0.13 14.15 0.33
CA THR A 177 -0.02 15.57 0.66
C THR A 177 -1.07 15.82 1.75
N ALA A 178 -2.10 15.01 1.85
CA ALA A 178 -3.04 15.03 2.98
C ALA A 178 -2.35 14.60 4.27
N LEU A 179 -1.44 13.63 4.21
CA LEU A 179 -0.59 13.23 5.32
C LEU A 179 0.26 14.42 5.79
N LEU A 180 0.90 15.16 4.87
CA LEU A 180 1.69 16.33 5.21
C LEU A 180 0.84 17.43 5.86
N GLU A 181 -0.35 17.71 5.35
CA GLU A 181 -1.29 18.67 5.96
C GLU A 181 -1.65 18.25 7.40
N SER A 182 -1.95 16.97 7.61
CA SER A 182 -2.26 16.42 8.92
C SER A 182 -1.06 16.51 9.88
N LEU A 183 0.14 16.17 9.40
CA LEU A 183 1.38 16.27 10.18
C LEU A 183 1.71 17.72 10.60
N GLU A 184 1.32 18.69 9.77
CA GLU A 184 1.41 20.13 10.08
C GLU A 184 0.30 20.63 11.04
N GLY A 185 -0.58 19.73 11.52
CA GLY A 185 -1.67 20.09 12.43
C GLY A 185 -2.90 20.69 11.75
N LYS A 186 -2.99 20.57 10.44
CA LYS A 186 -4.10 21.05 9.63
C LYS A 186 -5.08 19.90 9.32
N LYS A 187 -6.23 20.24 8.70
CA LYS A 187 -7.14 19.23 8.16
C LYS A 187 -6.44 18.44 7.06
N GLY A 188 -6.51 17.12 7.10
CA GLY A 188 -5.92 16.21 6.12
C GLY A 188 -6.59 16.29 4.75
N MET A 189 -6.33 17.36 4.03
CA MET A 189 -6.82 17.58 2.67
C MET A 189 -5.65 17.57 1.69
N PRO A 190 -5.71 16.84 0.56
CA PRO A 190 -4.66 16.83 -0.45
C PRO A 190 -4.36 18.22 -1.02
N ARG A 191 -3.09 18.43 -1.36
CA ARG A 191 -2.62 19.64 -2.05
C ARG A 191 -2.70 19.47 -3.56
N MET A 192 -2.87 20.59 -4.27
CA MET A 192 -2.66 20.61 -5.71
C MET A 192 -1.18 20.37 -6.05
N LYS A 193 -0.93 19.64 -7.12
CA LYS A 193 0.41 19.39 -7.66
C LYS A 193 0.47 19.98 -9.08
N PRO A 194 1.49 20.74 -9.48
CA PRO A 194 2.63 21.23 -8.71
C PRO A 194 2.26 22.29 -7.66
N PRO A 195 3.10 22.54 -6.60
CA PRO A 195 4.42 21.95 -6.38
C PRO A 195 4.36 20.53 -5.84
N PHE A 196 5.38 19.72 -6.19
CA PHE A 196 5.56 18.38 -5.63
C PHE A 196 6.29 18.43 -4.28
N PRO A 197 6.08 17.48 -3.36
CA PRO A 197 6.70 17.48 -2.04
C PRO A 197 8.22 17.57 -2.03
N ALA A 198 8.90 17.01 -3.06
CA ALA A 198 10.37 17.11 -3.17
C ALA A 198 10.88 18.54 -3.26
N GLY A 199 10.07 19.48 -3.75
CA GLY A 199 10.39 20.91 -3.79
C GLY A 199 9.75 21.70 -2.63
N SER A 200 8.52 21.33 -2.22
CA SER A 200 7.74 22.02 -1.18
C SER A 200 6.78 21.05 -0.50
N GLY A 201 7.28 20.34 0.50
CA GLY A 201 6.54 19.36 1.28
C GLY A 201 6.21 19.84 2.70
N LEU A 202 6.67 19.10 3.71
CA LEU A 202 6.43 19.38 5.13
C LEU A 202 6.98 20.75 5.51
N TYR A 203 6.12 21.61 6.06
CA TYR A 203 6.44 23.01 6.41
C TYR A 203 7.05 23.81 5.25
N GLY A 204 6.67 23.49 4.01
CA GLY A 204 7.23 24.11 2.81
C GLY A 204 8.65 23.67 2.46
N CYS A 205 9.20 22.69 3.14
CA CYS A 205 10.55 22.17 2.96
C CYS A 205 10.60 20.96 2.01
N PRO A 206 11.74 20.70 1.35
CA PRO A 206 11.92 19.51 0.53
C PRO A 206 11.60 18.24 1.32
N THR A 207 10.70 17.40 0.81
CA THR A 207 10.20 16.22 1.52
C THR A 207 9.97 15.06 0.56
N THR A 208 10.38 13.88 0.97
CA THR A 208 9.97 12.63 0.31
C THR A 208 9.06 11.84 1.24
N VAL A 209 7.90 11.39 0.71
CA VAL A 209 6.99 10.49 1.43
C VAL A 209 7.12 9.09 0.88
N ASN A 210 7.43 8.09 1.70
CA ASN A 210 7.53 6.68 1.31
C ASN A 210 6.72 5.77 2.22
N ASN A 211 6.20 4.69 1.65
CA ASN A 211 5.52 3.64 2.42
C ASN A 211 6.51 2.85 3.31
N VAL A 212 6.01 2.29 4.42
CA VAL A 212 6.76 1.46 5.39
C VAL A 212 7.54 0.34 4.71
N GLU A 213 6.89 -0.52 3.92
CA GLU A 213 7.54 -1.66 3.26
C GLU A 213 8.64 -1.20 2.30
N SER A 214 8.44 -0.08 1.57
CA SER A 214 9.46 0.46 0.65
C SER A 214 10.74 0.88 1.36
N ILE A 215 10.64 1.41 2.58
CA ILE A 215 11.80 1.81 3.40
C ILE A 215 12.42 0.60 4.08
N ALA A 216 11.60 -0.30 4.61
CA ALA A 216 12.07 -1.47 5.34
C ALA A 216 12.89 -2.47 4.49
N VAL A 217 12.66 -2.53 3.18
CA VAL A 217 13.44 -3.41 2.29
C VAL A 217 14.80 -2.81 1.88
N ALA A 218 15.00 -1.50 2.02
CA ALA A 218 16.21 -0.81 1.56
C ALA A 218 17.51 -1.34 2.20
N PRO A 219 17.59 -1.60 3.52
CA PRO A 219 18.81 -2.14 4.13
C PRO A 219 19.25 -3.47 3.52
N ALA A 220 18.31 -4.38 3.26
CA ALA A 220 18.59 -5.68 2.66
C ALA A 220 19.10 -5.55 1.21
N ILE A 221 18.50 -4.65 0.43
CA ILE A 221 18.93 -4.36 -0.95
C ILE A 221 20.38 -3.86 -0.94
N LEU A 222 20.70 -2.89 -0.08
CA LEU A 222 22.02 -2.25 -0.03
C LEU A 222 23.12 -3.17 0.54
N ARG A 223 22.76 -4.15 1.38
CA ARG A 223 23.70 -5.19 1.87
C ARG A 223 23.96 -6.28 0.85
N ARG A 224 22.90 -6.80 0.22
CA ARG A 224 22.97 -7.95 -0.69
C ARG A 224 23.24 -7.54 -2.14
N GLY A 225 23.03 -6.25 -2.47
CA GLY A 225 23.24 -5.65 -3.78
C GLY A 225 21.96 -5.57 -4.64
N ALA A 226 21.90 -4.55 -5.48
CA ALA A 226 20.77 -4.31 -6.38
C ALA A 226 20.47 -5.51 -7.30
N ALA A 227 21.51 -6.15 -7.83
CA ALA A 227 21.38 -7.28 -8.73
C ALA A 227 20.71 -8.51 -8.05
N TRP A 228 20.98 -8.73 -6.76
CA TRP A 228 20.30 -9.77 -5.98
C TRP A 228 18.78 -9.52 -5.95
N PHE A 229 18.37 -8.30 -5.60
CA PHE A 229 16.95 -7.96 -5.52
C PHE A 229 16.28 -7.97 -6.89
N ALA A 230 16.96 -7.42 -7.92
CA ALA A 230 16.48 -7.44 -9.30
C ALA A 230 16.37 -8.84 -9.91
N GLY A 231 17.03 -9.83 -9.30
CA GLY A 231 16.93 -11.24 -9.70
C GLY A 231 15.60 -11.91 -9.37
N PHE A 232 14.75 -11.30 -8.54
CA PHE A 232 13.39 -11.78 -8.24
C PHE A 232 12.37 -11.02 -9.10
N GLY A 233 11.29 -11.73 -9.47
CA GLY A 233 10.23 -11.17 -10.30
C GLY A 233 10.56 -11.13 -11.79
N ARG A 234 9.96 -10.18 -12.50
CA ARG A 234 10.15 -9.96 -13.94
C ARG A 234 10.69 -8.54 -14.20
N GLN A 235 11.11 -8.30 -15.42
CA GLN A 235 11.48 -6.95 -15.86
C GLN A 235 10.40 -5.93 -15.47
N ASN A 236 10.81 -4.79 -14.90
CA ASN A 236 9.96 -3.74 -14.34
C ASN A 236 9.13 -4.12 -13.09
N ASN A 237 9.18 -5.37 -12.65
CA ASN A 237 8.47 -5.88 -11.48
C ASN A 237 9.43 -6.67 -10.59
N ALA A 238 10.52 -6.04 -10.19
CA ALA A 238 11.60 -6.67 -9.45
C ALA A 238 11.33 -6.81 -7.95
N GLY A 239 11.99 -7.79 -7.36
CA GLY A 239 12.14 -7.96 -5.92
C GLY A 239 11.08 -8.83 -5.26
N THR A 240 11.04 -8.75 -3.94
CA THR A 240 10.04 -9.41 -3.10
C THR A 240 8.90 -8.45 -2.77
N LYS A 241 7.77 -9.00 -2.32
CA LYS A 241 6.57 -8.27 -1.92
C LYS A 241 5.86 -8.99 -0.78
N LEU A 242 5.35 -8.23 0.18
CA LEU A 242 4.41 -8.75 1.17
C LEU A 242 3.00 -8.79 0.57
N PHE A 243 2.43 -9.98 0.51
CA PHE A 243 1.04 -10.22 0.12
C PHE A 243 0.20 -10.42 1.36
N ALA A 244 -0.87 -9.62 1.52
CA ALA A 244 -1.87 -9.79 2.58
C ALA A 244 -3.08 -10.50 1.97
N ILE A 245 -3.24 -11.80 2.26
CA ILE A 245 -4.26 -12.65 1.64
C ILE A 245 -5.39 -12.89 2.63
N SER A 246 -6.61 -12.58 2.22
CA SER A 246 -7.80 -12.66 3.06
C SER A 246 -9.03 -13.14 2.28
N GLY A 247 -10.17 -13.22 2.99
CA GLY A 247 -11.42 -13.70 2.41
C GLY A 247 -11.54 -15.21 2.46
N HIS A 248 -12.04 -15.82 1.39
CA HIS A 248 -12.43 -17.23 1.36
C HIS A 248 -11.31 -18.17 0.89
N VAL A 249 -10.16 -18.07 1.53
CA VAL A 249 -9.07 -19.04 1.46
C VAL A 249 -9.09 -19.91 2.72
N ASN A 250 -8.42 -21.08 2.68
CA ASN A 250 -8.41 -21.98 3.84
C ASN A 250 -7.61 -21.38 5.01
N ASN A 251 -6.47 -20.74 4.75
CA ASN A 251 -5.63 -20.11 5.77
C ASN A 251 -5.24 -18.69 5.34
N PRO A 252 -5.98 -17.64 5.77
CA PRO A 252 -5.58 -16.26 5.53
C PRO A 252 -4.22 -15.94 6.15
N CYS A 253 -3.36 -15.22 5.43
CA CYS A 253 -2.00 -14.93 5.90
C CYS A 253 -1.42 -13.65 5.30
N VAL A 254 -0.33 -13.17 5.91
CA VAL A 254 0.60 -12.23 5.28
C VAL A 254 1.88 -13.00 4.98
N VAL A 255 2.36 -12.93 3.74
CA VAL A 255 3.54 -13.68 3.31
C VAL A 255 4.43 -12.84 2.42
N GLU A 256 5.76 -12.98 2.58
CA GLU A 256 6.73 -12.43 1.65
C GLU A 256 6.99 -13.43 0.53
N GLU A 257 6.76 -12.99 -0.70
CA GLU A 257 7.04 -13.77 -1.91
C GLU A 257 7.70 -12.93 -3.00
N SER A 258 8.26 -13.63 -3.99
CA SER A 258 8.77 -12.98 -5.20
C SER A 258 7.64 -12.26 -5.94
N MET A 259 7.91 -11.07 -6.42
CA MET A 259 7.05 -10.43 -7.42
C MET A 259 6.84 -11.38 -8.60
N SER A 260 5.69 -11.25 -9.26
CA SER A 260 5.32 -12.07 -10.42
C SER A 260 5.10 -13.57 -10.13
N ILE A 261 4.91 -13.94 -8.85
CA ILE A 261 4.35 -15.25 -8.51
C ILE A 261 2.96 -15.38 -9.13
N THR A 262 2.55 -16.58 -9.56
CA THR A 262 1.18 -16.78 -10.05
C THR A 262 0.18 -16.77 -8.89
N PHE A 263 -1.06 -16.38 -9.17
CA PHE A 263 -2.11 -16.38 -8.15
C PHE A 263 -2.37 -17.80 -7.64
N GLU A 264 -2.41 -18.81 -8.52
CA GLU A 264 -2.56 -20.21 -8.10
C GLU A 264 -1.46 -20.63 -7.14
N GLU A 265 -0.20 -20.38 -7.50
CA GLU A 265 0.94 -20.73 -6.65
C GLU A 265 0.89 -20.02 -5.29
N LEU A 266 0.52 -18.74 -5.27
CA LEU A 266 0.37 -17.94 -4.05
C LEU A 266 -0.70 -18.53 -3.13
N ILE A 267 -1.86 -18.89 -3.68
CA ILE A 267 -3.00 -19.41 -2.92
C ILE A 267 -2.77 -20.85 -2.45
N GLU A 268 -2.28 -21.73 -3.32
CA GLU A 268 -2.07 -23.14 -2.96
C GLU A 268 -0.99 -23.30 -1.89
N LYS A 269 0.16 -22.65 -2.09
CA LYS A 269 1.32 -22.87 -1.22
C LYS A 269 1.25 -22.17 0.14
N HIS A 270 0.57 -21.02 0.21
CA HIS A 270 0.53 -20.24 1.45
C HIS A 270 -0.82 -20.30 2.16
N CYS A 271 -1.90 -20.43 1.41
CA CYS A 271 -3.24 -20.43 1.98
C CYS A 271 -3.90 -21.82 2.02
N GLY A 272 -3.26 -22.84 1.44
CA GLY A 272 -3.84 -24.19 1.36
C GLY A 272 -5.07 -24.29 0.46
N GLY A 273 -5.16 -23.39 -0.54
CA GLY A 273 -6.23 -23.38 -1.53
C GLY A 273 -7.42 -22.48 -1.20
N ILE A 274 -8.38 -22.48 -2.13
CA ILE A 274 -9.68 -21.78 -2.02
C ILE A 274 -10.63 -22.62 -1.17
N ARG A 275 -11.41 -21.96 -0.32
CA ARG A 275 -12.46 -22.64 0.46
C ARG A 275 -13.50 -23.27 -0.47
N GLY A 276 -13.64 -24.58 -0.40
CA GLY A 276 -14.50 -25.35 -1.30
C GLY A 276 -13.92 -25.61 -2.71
N GLY A 277 -12.62 -25.32 -2.90
CA GLY A 277 -11.89 -25.58 -4.15
C GLY A 277 -12.03 -24.48 -5.19
N TRP A 278 -11.26 -24.60 -6.29
CA TRP A 278 -11.18 -23.61 -7.37
C TRP A 278 -12.51 -23.36 -8.06
N ASP A 279 -13.35 -24.39 -8.23
CA ASP A 279 -14.67 -24.26 -8.84
C ASP A 279 -15.62 -23.38 -8.00
N ASN A 280 -15.33 -23.19 -6.72
CA ASN A 280 -16.08 -22.32 -5.83
C ASN A 280 -15.61 -20.85 -5.87
N LEU A 281 -14.53 -20.52 -6.56
CA LEU A 281 -14.03 -19.15 -6.69
C LEU A 281 -14.98 -18.31 -7.53
N LEU A 282 -15.51 -17.21 -6.95
CA LEU A 282 -16.35 -16.24 -7.65
C LEU A 282 -15.52 -15.09 -8.24
N GLY A 283 -14.73 -14.45 -7.40
CA GLY A 283 -13.95 -13.27 -7.80
C GLY A 283 -12.85 -12.92 -6.82
N VAL A 284 -11.95 -12.06 -7.25
CA VAL A 284 -10.80 -11.60 -6.48
C VAL A 284 -10.60 -10.10 -6.63
N ILE A 285 -10.32 -9.42 -5.54
CA ILE A 285 -9.73 -8.09 -5.56
C ILE A 285 -8.22 -8.27 -5.29
N PRO A 286 -7.34 -8.08 -6.29
CA PRO A 286 -5.94 -8.52 -6.15
C PRO A 286 -5.01 -7.51 -5.44
N GLY A 287 -5.47 -6.28 -5.18
CA GLY A 287 -4.59 -5.20 -4.76
C GLY A 287 -5.14 -4.23 -3.71
N GLY A 288 -6.14 -4.65 -2.92
CA GLY A 288 -6.86 -3.78 -1.99
C GLY A 288 -8.13 -3.21 -2.60
N SER A 289 -8.95 -2.59 -1.77
CA SER A 289 -10.30 -2.16 -2.15
C SER A 289 -10.36 -1.16 -3.31
N SER A 290 -9.27 -0.48 -3.61
CA SER A 290 -9.18 0.58 -4.63
C SER A 290 -8.95 0.06 -6.05
N VAL A 291 -8.83 -1.25 -6.27
CA VAL A 291 -8.66 -1.81 -7.61
C VAL A 291 -9.90 -2.57 -8.09
N PRO A 292 -10.12 -2.67 -9.42
CA PRO A 292 -11.22 -3.42 -9.98
C PRO A 292 -11.25 -4.89 -9.55
N VAL A 293 -12.43 -5.39 -9.15
CA VAL A 293 -12.65 -6.82 -8.92
C VAL A 293 -12.58 -7.59 -10.23
N VAL A 294 -11.95 -8.78 -10.19
CA VAL A 294 -11.75 -9.67 -11.34
C VAL A 294 -12.50 -10.98 -11.11
N ARG A 295 -13.07 -11.58 -12.17
CA ARG A 295 -13.68 -12.92 -12.09
C ARG A 295 -12.65 -14.00 -11.73
N GLY A 296 -13.07 -14.95 -10.90
CA GLY A 296 -12.21 -16.03 -10.42
C GLY A 296 -11.55 -16.84 -11.53
N GLU A 297 -12.29 -17.14 -12.60
CA GLU A 297 -11.80 -17.89 -13.76
C GLU A 297 -10.60 -17.23 -14.48
N LYS A 298 -10.50 -15.88 -14.42
CA LYS A 298 -9.40 -15.11 -14.99
C LYS A 298 -8.20 -15.02 -14.08
N MET A 299 -8.38 -15.35 -12.79
CA MET A 299 -7.33 -15.13 -11.79
C MET A 299 -6.39 -16.33 -11.63
N ARG A 300 -6.82 -17.54 -11.94
CA ARG A 300 -6.04 -18.75 -11.65
C ARG A 300 -4.59 -18.65 -12.13
N ASP A 301 -4.39 -18.33 -13.39
CA ASP A 301 -3.07 -18.23 -14.03
C ASP A 301 -2.50 -16.80 -13.99
N ALA A 302 -3.15 -15.87 -13.26
CA ALA A 302 -2.75 -14.48 -13.22
C ALA A 302 -1.39 -14.30 -12.56
N ILE A 303 -0.55 -13.44 -13.16
CA ILE A 303 0.74 -13.08 -12.62
C ILE A 303 0.55 -11.90 -11.66
N MET A 304 0.98 -12.07 -10.42
CA MET A 304 0.79 -11.08 -9.35
C MET A 304 1.87 -10.01 -9.41
N ASP A 305 1.72 -9.11 -10.39
CA ASP A 305 2.58 -7.93 -10.52
C ASP A 305 1.83 -6.72 -11.09
N PHE A 306 2.49 -5.55 -11.09
CA PHE A 306 1.86 -4.30 -11.48
C PHE A 306 1.44 -4.28 -12.94
N ASP A 307 2.29 -4.80 -13.82
CA ASP A 307 2.10 -4.66 -15.26
C ASP A 307 1.06 -5.66 -15.79
N TYR A 308 1.10 -6.92 -15.33
CA TYR A 308 0.14 -7.95 -15.77
C TYR A 308 -1.29 -7.62 -15.29
N LEU A 309 -1.46 -7.35 -13.98
CA LEU A 309 -2.79 -7.08 -13.44
C LEU A 309 -3.43 -5.84 -14.06
N ARG A 310 -2.62 -4.85 -14.43
CA ARG A 310 -3.12 -3.64 -15.10
C ARG A 310 -3.38 -3.87 -16.58
N GLY A 311 -2.44 -4.48 -17.29
CA GLY A 311 -2.50 -4.62 -18.75
C GLY A 311 -3.47 -5.71 -19.21
N GLU A 312 -3.43 -6.90 -18.58
CA GLU A 312 -4.21 -8.05 -19.02
C GLU A 312 -5.58 -8.14 -18.35
N LEU A 313 -5.68 -7.78 -17.08
CA LEU A 313 -6.91 -7.94 -16.32
C LEU A 313 -7.67 -6.62 -16.06
N GLY A 314 -7.09 -5.48 -16.44
CA GLY A 314 -7.69 -4.17 -16.19
C GLY A 314 -7.94 -3.91 -14.69
N SER A 315 -7.09 -4.45 -13.82
CA SER A 315 -7.13 -4.30 -12.37
C SER A 315 -5.82 -3.68 -11.87
N GLY A 316 -5.28 -4.08 -10.73
CA GLY A 316 -4.01 -3.59 -10.23
C GLY A 316 -3.47 -4.38 -9.05
N LEU A 317 -2.13 -4.40 -8.90
CA LEU A 317 -1.50 -4.99 -7.73
C LEU A 317 -1.72 -4.16 -6.47
N GLY A 318 -1.85 -2.85 -6.61
CA GLY A 318 -2.08 -1.94 -5.48
C GLY A 318 -1.13 -2.20 -4.31
N THR A 319 -1.69 -2.43 -3.14
CA THR A 319 -0.96 -2.80 -1.92
C THR A 319 -0.58 -4.29 -1.85
N ALA A 320 -1.02 -5.11 -2.80
CA ALA A 320 -1.01 -6.57 -2.78
C ALA A 320 -1.87 -7.17 -1.63
N ALA A 321 -2.93 -6.48 -1.25
CA ALA A 321 -3.98 -7.03 -0.42
C ALA A 321 -4.96 -7.82 -1.29
N VAL A 322 -4.86 -9.14 -1.21
CA VAL A 322 -5.62 -10.07 -2.04
C VAL A 322 -6.87 -10.51 -1.28
N ILE A 323 -8.04 -10.09 -1.77
CA ILE A 323 -9.34 -10.45 -1.16
C ILE A 323 -10.01 -11.48 -2.05
N VAL A 324 -10.11 -12.71 -1.56
CA VAL A 324 -10.69 -13.84 -2.28
C VAL A 324 -12.16 -14.00 -1.89
N MET A 325 -13.04 -14.11 -2.87
CA MET A 325 -14.48 -14.25 -2.70
C MET A 325 -14.98 -15.52 -3.37
N ASP A 326 -15.61 -16.41 -2.61
CA ASP A 326 -16.26 -17.60 -3.14
C ASP A 326 -17.70 -17.33 -3.56
N LYS A 327 -18.38 -18.34 -4.15
CA LYS A 327 -19.75 -18.22 -4.66
C LYS A 327 -20.82 -17.96 -3.60
N SER A 328 -20.49 -17.98 -2.31
CA SER A 328 -21.40 -17.58 -1.24
C SER A 328 -21.49 -16.05 -1.07
N VAL A 329 -20.59 -15.29 -1.70
CA VAL A 329 -20.57 -13.83 -1.60
C VAL A 329 -21.58 -13.20 -2.54
N ASP A 330 -22.37 -12.29 -2.02
CA ASP A 330 -23.12 -11.32 -2.81
C ASP A 330 -22.16 -10.25 -3.32
N ILE A 331 -21.68 -10.40 -4.57
CA ILE A 331 -20.66 -9.53 -5.16
C ILE A 331 -21.15 -8.07 -5.32
N VAL A 332 -22.42 -7.86 -5.61
CA VAL A 332 -23.00 -6.51 -5.76
C VAL A 332 -22.98 -5.79 -4.40
N LYS A 333 -23.40 -6.51 -3.34
CA LYS A 333 -23.38 -5.98 -1.96
C LYS A 333 -21.94 -5.74 -1.47
N ALA A 334 -20.99 -6.59 -1.83
CA ALA A 334 -19.58 -6.42 -1.46
C ALA A 334 -19.02 -5.12 -2.05
N ILE A 335 -19.26 -4.84 -3.32
CA ILE A 335 -18.77 -3.60 -3.97
C ILE A 335 -19.57 -2.37 -3.49
N TRP A 336 -20.88 -2.49 -3.24
CA TRP A 336 -21.62 -1.42 -2.57
C TRP A 336 -21.00 -1.04 -1.22
N ARG A 337 -20.56 -2.01 -0.44
CA ARG A 337 -19.90 -1.75 0.85
C ARG A 337 -18.64 -0.90 0.68
N LEU A 338 -17.87 -1.13 -0.37
CA LEU A 338 -16.72 -0.29 -0.72
C LEU A 338 -17.16 1.13 -1.15
N SER A 339 -18.23 1.28 -1.93
CA SER A 339 -18.76 2.60 -2.29
C SER A 339 -19.17 3.41 -1.04
N LYS A 340 -19.75 2.75 -0.04
CA LYS A 340 -20.07 3.38 1.24
C LYS A 340 -18.81 3.82 1.99
N PHE A 341 -17.76 3.01 1.96
CA PHE A 341 -16.47 3.34 2.55
C PHE A 341 -15.88 4.60 1.89
N TYR A 342 -15.77 4.64 0.56
CA TYR A 342 -15.20 5.80 -0.14
C TYR A 342 -16.04 7.07 0.03
N LYS A 343 -17.37 6.96 0.12
CA LYS A 343 -18.23 8.10 0.46
C LYS A 343 -17.91 8.65 1.85
N HIS A 344 -17.70 7.78 2.83
CA HIS A 344 -17.36 8.16 4.19
C HIS A 344 -15.98 8.81 4.27
N GLU A 345 -14.99 8.28 3.54
CA GLU A 345 -13.59 8.68 3.61
C GLU A 345 -13.22 9.86 2.69
N SER A 346 -14.13 10.31 1.83
CA SER A 346 -13.92 11.52 1.03
C SER A 346 -13.71 12.73 1.93
N CYS A 347 -12.59 13.46 1.75
CA CYS A 347 -12.32 14.68 2.51
C CYS A 347 -13.27 15.84 2.17
N GLY A 348 -14.04 15.72 1.07
CA GLY A 348 -15.01 16.71 0.62
C GLY A 348 -14.41 17.93 -0.09
N GLN A 349 -13.13 17.96 -0.41
CA GLN A 349 -12.47 19.12 -1.00
C GLN A 349 -12.92 19.39 -2.44
N CYS A 350 -12.82 18.41 -3.33
CA CYS A 350 -13.15 18.59 -4.75
C CYS A 350 -14.55 18.05 -5.08
N THR A 351 -15.30 18.81 -5.90
CA THR A 351 -16.70 18.53 -6.21
C THR A 351 -16.94 17.14 -6.82
N PRO A 352 -16.15 16.64 -7.80
CA PRO A 352 -16.41 15.33 -8.39
C PRO A 352 -16.33 14.19 -7.37
N CYS A 353 -15.41 14.25 -6.41
CA CYS A 353 -15.31 13.28 -5.32
C CYS A 353 -16.42 13.48 -4.28
N ARG A 354 -16.59 14.73 -3.78
CA ARG A 354 -17.56 15.03 -2.70
C ARG A 354 -18.97 14.59 -3.06
N GLU A 355 -19.43 14.94 -4.28
CA GLU A 355 -20.78 14.64 -4.75
C GLU A 355 -20.86 13.27 -5.44
N GLY A 356 -19.89 12.96 -6.30
CA GLY A 356 -19.90 11.72 -7.09
C GLY A 356 -19.83 10.46 -6.26
N THR A 357 -19.03 10.41 -5.19
CA THR A 357 -19.00 9.23 -4.30
C THR A 357 -20.34 8.96 -3.62
N GLY A 358 -21.06 10.03 -3.24
CA GLY A 358 -22.42 9.92 -2.70
C GLY A 358 -23.44 9.45 -3.73
N TRP A 359 -23.32 9.92 -4.96
CA TRP A 359 -24.17 9.48 -6.07
C TRP A 359 -23.93 8.01 -6.38
N MET A 360 -22.68 7.62 -6.64
CA MET A 360 -22.31 6.22 -6.89
C MET A 360 -22.80 5.28 -5.78
N MET A 361 -22.63 5.65 -4.51
CA MET A 361 -23.11 4.85 -3.38
C MET A 361 -24.63 4.63 -3.39
N ARG A 362 -25.41 5.67 -3.65
CA ARG A 362 -26.89 5.58 -3.69
C ARG A 362 -27.40 4.73 -4.85
N VAL A 363 -26.79 4.85 -6.03
CA VAL A 363 -27.16 3.99 -7.16
C VAL A 363 -26.77 2.53 -6.87
N MET A 364 -25.59 2.29 -6.33
CA MET A 364 -25.18 0.96 -5.88
C MET A 364 -26.13 0.37 -4.84
N GLU A 365 -26.68 1.18 -3.94
CA GLU A 365 -27.67 0.73 -2.96
C GLU A 365 -28.97 0.25 -3.63
N ARG A 366 -29.47 0.99 -4.64
CA ARG A 366 -30.61 0.57 -5.45
C ARG A 366 -30.33 -0.71 -6.24
N LEU A 367 -29.09 -0.90 -6.75
CA LEU A 367 -28.69 -2.14 -7.39
C LEU A 367 -28.68 -3.32 -6.40
N VAL A 368 -28.26 -3.10 -5.15
CA VAL A 368 -28.30 -4.14 -4.08
C VAL A 368 -29.72 -4.55 -3.76
N THR A 369 -30.67 -3.61 -3.69
CA THR A 369 -32.08 -3.87 -3.38
C THR A 369 -32.88 -4.34 -4.61
N GLY A 370 -32.32 -4.26 -5.82
CA GLY A 370 -33.00 -4.55 -7.09
C GLY A 370 -33.99 -3.47 -7.52
N GLU A 371 -33.97 -2.29 -6.90
CA GLU A 371 -34.89 -1.17 -7.20
C GLU A 371 -34.40 -0.27 -8.34
N ALA A 372 -33.19 -0.49 -8.83
CA ALA A 372 -32.66 0.20 -9.98
C ALA A 372 -33.27 -0.32 -11.30
N SER A 373 -33.25 0.51 -12.34
CA SER A 373 -33.54 0.05 -13.71
C SER A 373 -32.25 -0.44 -14.40
N LEU A 374 -32.42 -1.14 -15.55
CA LEU A 374 -31.26 -1.60 -16.32
C LEU A 374 -30.42 -0.42 -16.86
N GLU A 375 -31.06 0.67 -17.21
CA GLU A 375 -30.40 1.88 -17.70
C GLU A 375 -29.55 2.56 -16.63
N GLU A 376 -29.89 2.36 -15.35
CA GLU A 376 -29.10 2.91 -14.24
C GLU A 376 -27.71 2.25 -14.12
N ILE A 377 -27.52 1.06 -14.69
CA ILE A 377 -26.18 0.42 -14.75
C ILE A 377 -25.24 1.24 -15.64
N ASP A 378 -25.73 1.64 -16.84
CA ASP A 378 -24.93 2.41 -17.78
C ASP A 378 -24.77 3.87 -17.31
N MET A 379 -25.80 4.46 -16.72
CA MET A 379 -25.70 5.76 -16.04
C MET A 379 -24.66 5.73 -14.92
N LEU A 380 -24.61 4.67 -14.10
CA LEU A 380 -23.62 4.53 -13.05
C LEU A 380 -22.20 4.43 -13.63
N TRP A 381 -22.03 3.68 -14.72
CA TRP A 381 -20.76 3.63 -15.46
C TRP A 381 -20.31 5.02 -15.88
N ASP A 382 -21.19 5.82 -16.48
CA ASP A 382 -20.89 7.17 -16.93
C ASP A 382 -20.55 8.10 -15.75
N VAL A 383 -21.25 7.99 -14.62
CA VAL A 383 -20.93 8.74 -13.41
C VAL A 383 -19.50 8.38 -12.90
N THR A 384 -19.10 7.10 -12.94
CA THR A 384 -17.73 6.73 -12.55
C THR A 384 -16.69 7.43 -13.42
N LYS A 385 -16.95 7.61 -14.72
CA LYS A 385 -16.06 8.31 -15.66
C LYS A 385 -15.97 9.83 -15.43
N GLN A 386 -16.99 10.44 -14.83
CA GLN A 386 -16.93 11.84 -14.43
C GLN A 386 -16.20 12.06 -13.10
N VAL A 387 -15.98 11.00 -12.32
CA VAL A 387 -15.18 11.05 -11.07
C VAL A 387 -13.72 10.68 -11.31
N GLU A 388 -13.49 9.57 -12.03
CA GLU A 388 -12.16 9.11 -12.40
C GLU A 388 -11.39 10.18 -13.18
N GLY A 389 -10.17 10.49 -12.74
CA GLY A 389 -9.31 11.47 -13.40
C GLY A 389 -9.71 12.94 -13.23
N HIS A 390 -10.80 13.25 -12.53
CA HIS A 390 -11.32 14.62 -12.36
C HIS A 390 -11.19 15.13 -10.92
N THR A 391 -10.42 14.46 -10.09
CA THR A 391 -10.26 14.78 -8.67
C THR A 391 -8.82 15.20 -8.33
N ILE A 392 -8.65 15.94 -7.22
CA ILE A 392 -7.33 16.42 -6.79
C ILE A 392 -6.38 15.26 -6.44
N CYS A 393 -6.92 14.15 -5.91
CA CYS A 393 -6.16 12.97 -5.54
C CYS A 393 -6.81 11.68 -6.06
N ALA A 394 -6.10 10.57 -5.98
CA ALA A 394 -6.55 9.27 -6.48
C ALA A 394 -7.71 8.63 -5.68
N LEU A 395 -8.28 9.28 -4.65
CA LEU A 395 -9.45 8.75 -3.97
C LEU A 395 -10.66 8.67 -4.90
N GLY A 396 -10.79 9.61 -5.84
CA GLY A 396 -11.85 9.54 -6.86
C GLY A 396 -11.73 8.31 -7.74
N ASP A 397 -10.53 8.03 -8.21
CA ASP A 397 -10.23 6.82 -9.00
C ASP A 397 -10.49 5.55 -8.18
N ALA A 398 -10.02 5.52 -6.93
CA ALA A 398 -10.23 4.43 -5.99
C ALA A 398 -11.70 4.15 -5.69
N ALA A 399 -12.56 5.16 -5.70
CA ALA A 399 -14.00 5.02 -5.52
C ALA A 399 -14.70 4.51 -6.80
N ALA A 400 -14.21 4.89 -7.98
CA ALA A 400 -14.80 4.54 -9.27
C ALA A 400 -14.42 3.11 -9.72
N TRP A 401 -13.16 2.71 -9.59
CA TRP A 401 -12.62 1.47 -10.15
C TRP A 401 -13.27 0.18 -9.63
N PRO A 402 -13.61 0.00 -8.35
CA PRO A 402 -14.35 -1.18 -7.88
C PRO A 402 -15.71 -1.34 -8.56
N ILE A 403 -16.44 -0.24 -8.77
CA ILE A 403 -17.73 -0.22 -9.46
C ILE A 403 -17.55 -0.57 -10.93
N GLN A 404 -16.55 0.00 -11.59
CA GLN A 404 -16.22 -0.33 -12.98
C GLN A 404 -15.84 -1.81 -13.12
N GLY A 405 -15.08 -2.35 -12.17
CA GLY A 405 -14.75 -3.76 -12.11
C GLY A 405 -15.99 -4.65 -11.98
N LEU A 406 -16.92 -4.26 -11.12
CA LEU A 406 -18.19 -4.96 -10.94
C LEU A 406 -19.03 -4.95 -12.24
N ILE A 407 -19.25 -3.78 -12.84
CA ILE A 407 -20.06 -3.65 -14.06
C ILE A 407 -19.42 -4.44 -15.21
N ARG A 408 -18.10 -4.35 -15.39
CA ARG A 408 -17.37 -5.00 -16.46
C ARG A 408 -17.36 -6.52 -16.34
N ASN A 409 -17.20 -7.04 -15.13
CA ASN A 409 -17.00 -8.47 -14.91
C ASN A 409 -18.25 -9.20 -14.38
N PHE A 410 -19.25 -8.51 -13.81
CA PHE A 410 -20.39 -9.10 -13.11
C PHE A 410 -21.72 -8.42 -13.47
N ARG A 411 -21.82 -7.87 -14.71
CA ARG A 411 -23.05 -7.19 -15.18
C ARG A 411 -24.27 -8.11 -15.11
N GLY A 412 -24.11 -9.40 -15.48
CA GLY A 412 -25.20 -10.38 -15.45
C GLY A 412 -25.83 -10.53 -14.07
N GLU A 413 -25.00 -10.60 -13.02
CA GLU A 413 -25.48 -10.71 -11.64
C GLU A 413 -26.27 -9.48 -11.18
N ILE A 414 -25.93 -8.28 -11.70
CA ILE A 414 -26.70 -7.05 -11.46
C ILE A 414 -28.03 -7.11 -12.18
N GLU A 415 -28.03 -7.44 -13.47
CA GLU A 415 -29.25 -7.52 -14.31
C GLU A 415 -30.23 -8.57 -13.79
N ASP A 416 -29.75 -9.74 -13.42
CA ASP A 416 -30.58 -10.83 -12.88
C ASP A 416 -31.26 -10.42 -11.59
N ARG A 417 -30.59 -9.65 -10.73
CA ARG A 417 -31.16 -9.11 -9.50
C ARG A 417 -32.31 -8.12 -9.78
N ILE A 418 -32.13 -7.21 -10.74
CA ILE A 418 -33.16 -6.25 -11.15
C ILE A 418 -34.37 -6.98 -11.75
N LYS A 419 -34.13 -7.92 -12.67
CA LYS A 419 -35.17 -8.70 -13.35
C LYS A 419 -35.97 -9.56 -12.37
N SER A 420 -35.31 -10.21 -11.40
CA SER A 420 -35.97 -11.07 -10.42
C SER A 420 -36.94 -10.25 -9.53
N ARG A 421 -36.56 -9.02 -9.11
CA ARG A 421 -37.45 -8.16 -8.35
C ARG A 421 -38.61 -7.62 -9.18
N THR A 422 -38.34 -7.19 -10.41
CA THR A 422 -39.40 -6.71 -11.32
C THR A 422 -40.41 -7.81 -11.62
N GLY A 423 -39.96 -9.04 -11.82
CA GLY A 423 -40.84 -10.20 -12.00
C GLY A 423 -41.69 -10.54 -10.77
N ALA A 424 -41.12 -10.37 -9.56
CA ALA A 424 -41.86 -10.57 -8.31
C ALA A 424 -42.99 -9.51 -8.14
N ILE A 425 -42.70 -8.24 -8.43
CA ILE A 425 -43.69 -7.14 -8.37
C ILE A 425 -44.79 -7.33 -9.41
N ALA A 426 -44.49 -7.84 -10.60
CA ALA A 426 -45.47 -8.10 -11.64
C ALA A 426 -46.37 -9.32 -11.35
N ALA A 427 -45.99 -10.18 -10.39
CA ALA A 427 -46.72 -11.37 -9.98
C ALA A 427 -47.61 -11.13 -8.73
N GLU A 428 -47.43 -10.01 -8.03
CA GLU A 428 -48.32 -9.51 -6.97
C GLU A 428 -49.44 -8.63 -7.58
#